data_b5e83841385243bd9f38b8361714f3e4
#
_entry.id   b5e83841385243bd9f38b8361714f3e4
#
_cell.length_a   1.000
_cell.length_b   1.000
_cell.length_c   1.000
_cell.angle_alpha   90.00
_cell.angle_beta   90.00
_cell.angle_gamma   90.00
#
_symmetry.space_group_name_H-M   'P 1'
#
loop_
_entity.id
_entity.type
_entity.pdbx_description
1 polymer ?
#
loop_
_entity_poly.entity_id
_entity_poly.type
_entity_poly.pdbx_seq_one_letter_code
_entity_poly.pdbx_strand_id
1 'polypeptide(L)'
;YLKNEYAQVEILDELDSYIDKTVAMASAEENIEELQEIVLRVSDKVDVKPPEESMQSISLFEDDKELAKYLPLGLNTEYDSQIQFSPKDLVLVGGRRGSGKSLTCCNLANSVYESGRSALYFTIEMDSRSILQRICSISTKIPFSRLRNKMLSSQEWDLVGGWWAGRFDGGH
;
A
#
# COMPACT_ATOMS: atom_id res chain seq x y z
N TYR A 1 4.65 12.69 8.01
CA TYR A 1 3.88 11.83 8.93
C TYR A 1 3.77 12.48 10.32
N LEU A 2 4.86 12.81 11.00
CA LEU A 2 4.88 13.46 12.33
C LEU A 2 4.17 14.83 12.38
N LYS A 3 4.23 15.63 11.31
CA LYS A 3 3.57 16.94 11.25
C LYS A 3 2.04 16.84 11.27
N ASN A 4 1.46 15.79 10.66
CA ASN A 4 0.01 15.59 10.65
C ASN A 4 -0.52 15.12 12.01
N GLU A 5 0.23 14.31 12.75
CA GLU A 5 -0.16 13.88 14.10
C GLU A 5 -0.14 15.05 15.09
N TYR A 6 0.90 15.91 15.00
CA TYR A 6 0.96 17.13 15.82
C TYR A 6 -0.20 18.07 15.54
N ALA A 7 -0.55 18.25 14.26
CA ALA A 7 -1.68 19.08 13.85
C ALA A 7 -3.02 18.53 14.37
N GLN A 8 -3.22 17.21 14.37
CA GLN A 8 -4.41 16.58 14.91
C GLN A 8 -4.54 16.76 16.42
N VAL A 9 -3.45 16.62 17.17
CA VAL A 9 -3.45 16.85 18.62
C VAL A 9 -3.76 18.31 18.94
N GLU A 10 -3.17 19.25 18.23
CA GLU A 10 -3.40 20.68 18.45
C GLU A 10 -4.84 21.08 18.10
N ILE A 11 -5.45 20.51 17.06
CA ILE A 11 -6.88 20.68 16.73
C ILE A 11 -7.78 20.13 17.83
N LEU A 12 -7.47 18.96 18.36
CA LEU A 12 -8.25 18.33 19.43
C LEU A 12 -8.18 19.14 20.73
N ASP A 13 -7.01 19.61 21.13
CA ASP A 13 -6.82 20.42 22.32
C ASP A 13 -7.57 21.77 22.23
N GLU A 14 -7.58 22.41 21.06
CA GLU A 14 -8.32 23.65 20.84
C GLU A 14 -9.83 23.41 20.82
N LEU A 15 -10.29 22.27 20.27
CA LEU A 15 -11.70 21.89 20.27
C LEU A 15 -12.20 21.53 21.68
N ASP A 16 -11.42 20.84 22.49
CA ASP A 16 -11.75 20.52 23.88
C ASP A 16 -11.84 21.81 24.70
N SER A 17 -10.89 22.73 24.52
CA SER A 17 -10.96 24.07 25.16
C SER A 17 -12.21 24.87 24.75
N TYR A 18 -12.64 24.73 23.49
CA TYR A 18 -13.86 25.37 23.01
C TYR A 18 -15.13 24.75 23.61
N ILE A 19 -15.19 23.42 23.70
CA ILE A 19 -16.32 22.70 24.30
C ILE A 19 -16.52 23.13 25.77
N ASP A 20 -15.43 23.24 26.53
CA ASP A 20 -15.48 23.67 27.93
C ASP A 20 -15.98 25.10 28.08
N LYS A 21 -15.67 25.98 27.13
CA LYS A 21 -16.13 27.38 27.14
C LYS A 21 -17.58 27.54 26.66
N THR A 22 -18.01 26.78 25.65
CA THR A 22 -19.38 26.83 25.09
C THR A 22 -20.45 26.49 26.13
N VAL A 23 -20.13 25.69 27.13
CA VAL A 23 -21.02 25.40 28.26
C VAL A 23 -21.30 26.67 29.09
N ALA A 24 -20.45 27.68 29.02
CA ALA A 24 -20.55 28.94 29.76
C ALA A 24 -21.09 30.12 28.93
N MET A 25 -21.24 29.99 27.61
CA MET A 25 -21.63 31.08 26.72
C MET A 25 -23.14 31.23 26.57
N ALA A 26 -23.60 32.48 26.57
CA ALA A 26 -25.03 32.78 26.61
C ALA A 26 -25.70 32.95 25.24
N SER A 27 -24.95 33.10 24.13
CA SER A 27 -25.52 33.33 22.81
C SER A 27 -24.87 32.45 21.72
N ALA A 28 -25.66 32.09 20.68
CA ALA A 28 -25.15 31.33 19.52
C ALA A 28 -24.23 32.17 18.64
N GLU A 29 -24.37 33.48 18.65
CA GLU A 29 -23.55 34.39 17.83
C GLU A 29 -22.12 34.47 18.36
N GLU A 30 -21.93 34.60 19.68
CA GLU A 30 -20.62 34.58 20.34
C GLU A 30 -19.88 33.24 20.09
N ASN A 31 -20.62 32.13 20.08
CA ASN A 31 -20.07 30.81 19.78
C ASN A 31 -19.56 30.71 18.36
N ILE A 32 -20.21 31.31 17.38
CA ILE A 32 -19.81 31.29 15.97
C ILE A 32 -18.54 32.14 15.77
N GLU A 33 -18.48 33.32 16.40
CA GLU A 33 -17.30 34.19 16.30
C GLU A 33 -16.05 33.50 16.90
N GLU A 34 -16.17 32.87 18.04
CA GLU A 34 -15.06 32.17 18.69
C GLU A 34 -14.63 30.93 17.90
N LEU A 35 -15.56 30.19 17.30
CA LEU A 35 -15.23 29.10 16.35
C LEU A 35 -14.44 29.59 15.14
N GLN A 36 -14.82 30.72 14.58
CA GLN A 36 -14.12 31.33 13.46
C GLN A 36 -12.68 31.71 13.84
N GLU A 37 -12.49 32.30 15.03
CA GLU A 37 -11.15 32.62 15.53
C GLU A 37 -10.29 31.40 15.76
N ILE A 38 -10.85 30.30 16.28
CA ILE A 38 -10.15 29.04 16.48
C ILE A 38 -9.72 28.45 15.14
N VAL A 39 -10.64 28.43 14.15
CA VAL A 39 -10.34 27.91 12.80
C VAL A 39 -9.22 28.71 12.14
N LEU A 40 -9.23 30.04 12.25
CA LEU A 40 -8.18 30.90 11.72
C LEU A 40 -6.83 30.64 12.41
N ARG A 41 -6.84 30.54 13.75
CA ARG A 41 -5.63 30.29 14.55
C ARG A 41 -5.01 28.94 14.27
N VAL A 42 -5.83 27.90 14.11
CA VAL A 42 -5.39 26.55 13.75
C VAL A 42 -4.91 26.52 12.30
N SER A 43 -5.59 27.20 11.39
CA SER A 43 -5.20 27.31 9.98
C SER A 43 -3.83 27.96 9.78
N ASP A 44 -3.50 28.98 10.58
CA ASP A 44 -2.19 29.65 10.54
C ASP A 44 -1.06 28.78 11.10
N LYS A 45 -1.34 27.93 12.07
CA LYS A 45 -0.36 27.03 12.67
C LYS A 45 -0.15 25.75 11.86
N VAL A 46 -1.22 25.23 11.30
CA VAL A 46 -1.19 24.09 10.37
C VAL A 46 -1.04 24.69 8.98
N ASP A 47 0.14 24.60 8.41
CA ASP A 47 0.38 24.97 7.00
C ASP A 47 -0.38 23.96 6.09
N VAL A 48 -1.71 24.03 6.17
CA VAL A 48 -2.62 23.34 5.26
C VAL A 48 -2.55 24.11 3.96
N LYS A 49 -1.49 23.87 3.20
CA LYS A 49 -1.59 24.13 1.77
C LYS A 49 -2.77 23.29 1.31
N PRO A 50 -3.85 23.93 0.78
CA PRO A 50 -4.84 23.15 0.08
C PRO A 50 -4.07 22.29 -0.89
N PRO A 51 -4.41 21.01 -1.06
CA PRO A 51 -3.79 20.22 -2.10
C PRO A 51 -3.85 21.12 -3.34
N GLU A 52 -2.69 21.47 -3.89
CA GLU A 52 -2.65 22.02 -5.21
C GLU A 52 -3.24 20.91 -6.10
N GLU A 53 -4.56 20.81 -6.10
CA GLU A 53 -5.27 20.35 -7.27
C GLU A 53 -4.96 21.40 -8.34
N SER A 54 -3.73 21.30 -8.86
CA SER A 54 -3.50 21.77 -10.20
C SER A 54 -4.62 21.08 -10.98
N MET A 55 -5.58 21.84 -11.47
CA MET A 55 -6.40 21.42 -12.59
C MET A 55 -5.39 21.17 -13.72
N GLN A 56 -4.74 20.01 -13.63
CA GLN A 56 -3.97 19.48 -14.73
C GLN A 56 -5.02 19.36 -15.83
N SER A 57 -4.86 20.15 -16.85
CA SER A 57 -5.64 20.00 -18.07
C SER A 57 -5.57 18.51 -18.39
N ILE A 58 -6.72 17.81 -18.27
CA ILE A 58 -6.81 16.40 -18.60
C ILE A 58 -6.54 16.32 -20.10
N SER A 59 -5.29 16.06 -20.46
CA SER A 59 -4.94 15.71 -21.82
C SER A 59 -5.42 14.28 -22.02
N LEU A 60 -6.38 14.10 -22.92
CA LEU A 60 -6.83 12.77 -23.34
C LEU A 60 -5.74 11.95 -24.04
N PHE A 61 -4.64 12.60 -24.38
CA PHE A 61 -3.50 12.04 -25.11
C PHE A 61 -2.20 12.44 -24.37
N GLU A 62 -2.08 12.08 -23.09
CA GLU A 62 -0.78 12.13 -22.44
C GLU A 62 0.14 11.10 -23.08
N ASP A 63 1.37 11.55 -23.35
CA ASP A 63 2.41 10.79 -24.02
C ASP A 63 2.49 9.34 -23.51
N ASP A 64 2.48 8.38 -24.42
CA ASP A 64 2.58 6.92 -24.23
C ASP A 64 3.77 6.45 -23.34
N LYS A 65 4.62 7.35 -22.89
CA LYS A 65 5.73 7.06 -21.97
C LYS A 65 5.27 6.60 -20.58
N GLU A 66 4.05 6.94 -20.16
CA GLU A 66 3.49 6.41 -18.90
C GLU A 66 2.82 5.04 -19.08
N LEU A 67 2.39 4.69 -20.30
CA LEU A 67 1.83 3.38 -20.63
C LEU A 67 2.83 2.21 -20.42
N ALA A 68 4.12 2.50 -20.42
CA ALA A 68 5.18 1.52 -20.16
C ALA A 68 5.24 0.99 -18.71
N LYS A 69 4.28 1.34 -17.85
CA LYS A 69 4.28 0.97 -16.42
C LYS A 69 3.24 -0.07 -16.02
N TYR A 70 2.64 -0.75 -16.96
CA TYR A 70 1.73 -1.84 -16.62
C TYR A 70 2.42 -2.97 -15.86
N LEU A 71 1.69 -3.54 -14.91
CA LEU A 71 2.17 -4.65 -14.11
C LEU A 71 1.62 -5.96 -14.69
N PRO A 72 2.47 -6.93 -15.04
CA PRO A 72 2.02 -8.22 -15.50
C PRO A 72 1.42 -9.02 -14.32
N LEU A 73 0.42 -9.86 -14.60
CA LEU A 73 -0.15 -10.80 -13.63
C LEU A 73 0.87 -11.88 -13.19
N GLY A 74 1.85 -12.18 -14.05
CA GLY A 74 2.82 -13.25 -13.83
C GLY A 74 2.20 -14.64 -13.95
N LEU A 75 1.09 -14.79 -14.67
CA LEU A 75 0.47 -16.10 -14.91
C LEU A 75 1.06 -16.80 -16.13
N ASN A 76 1.06 -16.15 -17.25
CA ASN A 76 1.79 -16.52 -18.47
C ASN A 76 1.80 -15.35 -19.45
N THR A 77 2.61 -15.46 -20.51
CA THR A 77 2.77 -14.39 -21.50
C THR A 77 1.49 -14.04 -22.27
N GLU A 78 0.57 -14.98 -22.45
CA GLU A 78 -0.69 -14.73 -23.15
C GLU A 78 -1.65 -13.90 -22.29
N TYR A 79 -1.86 -14.27 -21.03
CA TYR A 79 -2.70 -13.49 -20.12
C TYR A 79 -2.05 -12.14 -19.77
N ASP A 80 -0.75 -12.09 -19.56
CA ASP A 80 -0.01 -10.89 -19.22
C ASP A 80 0.01 -9.85 -20.36
N SER A 81 -0.21 -10.29 -21.62
CA SER A 81 -0.36 -9.39 -22.76
C SER A 81 -1.77 -8.77 -22.88
N GLN A 82 -2.78 -9.48 -22.35
CA GLN A 82 -4.19 -9.08 -22.47
C GLN A 82 -4.71 -8.36 -21.21
N ILE A 83 -4.18 -8.74 -20.04
CA ILE A 83 -4.60 -8.21 -18.74
C ILE A 83 -3.42 -7.48 -18.11
N GLN A 84 -3.50 -6.18 -18.09
CA GLN A 84 -2.46 -5.30 -17.55
C GLN A 84 -3.05 -4.43 -16.45
N PHE A 85 -2.30 -4.23 -15.36
CA PHE A 85 -2.71 -3.37 -14.28
C PHE A 85 -1.96 -2.05 -14.32
N SER A 86 -2.71 -0.97 -14.17
CA SER A 86 -2.15 0.35 -13.95
C SER A 86 -1.73 0.52 -12.47
N PRO A 87 -0.71 1.32 -12.16
CA PRO A 87 -0.32 1.61 -10.78
C PRO A 87 -1.43 2.23 -9.90
N LYS A 88 -2.49 2.77 -10.51
CA LYS A 88 -3.63 3.39 -9.81
C LYS A 88 -4.85 2.46 -9.70
N ASP A 89 -4.76 1.24 -10.23
CA ASP A 89 -5.88 0.32 -10.26
C ASP A 89 -6.10 -0.35 -8.91
N LEU A 90 -7.36 -0.51 -8.55
CA LEU A 90 -7.80 -1.39 -7.47
C LEU A 90 -8.21 -2.73 -8.06
N VAL A 91 -7.45 -3.77 -7.75
CA VAL A 91 -7.68 -5.12 -8.29
C VAL A 91 -8.29 -6.02 -7.22
N LEU A 92 -9.45 -6.61 -7.49
CA LEU A 92 -10.12 -7.54 -6.61
C LEU A 92 -9.98 -8.98 -7.12
N VAL A 93 -9.32 -9.85 -6.32
CA VAL A 93 -9.22 -11.28 -6.60
C VAL A 93 -10.28 -12.04 -5.82
N GLY A 94 -11.36 -12.43 -6.49
CA GLY A 94 -12.50 -13.17 -5.94
C GLY A 94 -12.45 -14.66 -6.23
N GLY A 95 -13.04 -15.47 -5.33
CA GLY A 95 -13.18 -16.91 -5.55
C GLY A 95 -13.62 -17.68 -4.30
N ARG A 96 -14.06 -18.94 -4.47
CA ARG A 96 -14.44 -19.83 -3.38
C ARG A 96 -13.23 -20.20 -2.50
N ARG A 97 -13.49 -20.73 -1.32
CA ARG A 97 -12.44 -21.30 -0.46
C ARG A 97 -11.63 -22.37 -1.23
N GLY A 98 -10.31 -22.31 -1.16
CA GLY A 98 -9.43 -23.24 -1.87
C GLY A 98 -9.21 -22.97 -3.36
N SER A 99 -9.81 -21.92 -3.96
CA SER A 99 -9.68 -21.62 -5.39
C SER A 99 -8.32 -21.01 -5.81
N GLY A 100 -7.41 -20.80 -4.87
CA GLY A 100 -6.07 -20.28 -5.18
C GLY A 100 -5.91 -18.76 -5.08
N LYS A 101 -6.88 -17.99 -4.54
CA LYS A 101 -6.79 -16.52 -4.40
C LYS A 101 -5.45 -16.05 -3.85
N SER A 102 -5.05 -16.60 -2.68
CA SER A 102 -3.79 -16.22 -2.04
C SER A 102 -2.56 -16.61 -2.88
N LEU A 103 -2.63 -17.69 -3.65
CA LEU A 103 -1.58 -18.09 -4.57
C LEU A 103 -1.46 -17.10 -5.73
N THR A 104 -2.60 -16.65 -6.27
CA THR A 104 -2.64 -15.61 -7.31
C THR A 104 -2.02 -14.30 -6.80
N CYS A 105 -2.37 -13.88 -5.57
CA CYS A 105 -1.77 -12.70 -4.96
C CYS A 105 -0.25 -12.85 -4.73
N CYS A 106 0.22 -14.03 -4.31
CA CYS A 106 1.65 -14.32 -4.17
C CYS A 106 2.36 -14.27 -5.53
N ASN A 107 1.72 -14.80 -6.58
CA ASN A 107 2.27 -14.77 -7.94
C ASN A 107 2.37 -13.34 -8.47
N LEU A 108 1.33 -12.53 -8.27
CA LEU A 108 1.34 -11.11 -8.64
C LEU A 108 2.44 -10.35 -7.90
N ALA A 109 2.59 -10.54 -6.58
CA ALA A 109 3.64 -9.91 -5.80
C ALA A 109 5.05 -10.31 -6.29
N ASN A 110 5.24 -11.59 -6.65
CA ASN A 110 6.49 -12.06 -7.25
C ASN A 110 6.76 -11.42 -8.62
N SER A 111 5.74 -11.34 -9.48
CA SER A 111 5.85 -10.73 -10.80
C SER A 111 6.21 -9.24 -10.73
N VAL A 112 5.59 -8.50 -9.81
CA VAL A 112 5.92 -7.10 -9.53
C VAL A 112 7.39 -6.96 -9.13
N TYR A 113 7.87 -7.82 -8.23
CA TYR A 113 9.27 -7.80 -7.82
C TYR A 113 10.22 -8.15 -9.00
N GLU A 114 9.92 -9.16 -9.78
CA GLU A 114 10.74 -9.56 -10.95
C GLU A 114 10.77 -8.47 -12.04
N SER A 115 9.76 -7.60 -12.07
CA SER A 115 9.76 -6.40 -12.93
C SER A 115 10.61 -5.23 -12.39
N GLY A 116 11.37 -5.43 -11.31
CA GLY A 116 12.24 -4.43 -10.70
C GLY A 116 11.50 -3.43 -9.79
N ARG A 117 10.30 -3.77 -9.31
CA ARG A 117 9.50 -2.91 -8.43
C ARG A 117 9.31 -3.54 -7.06
N SER A 118 8.94 -2.73 -6.07
CA SER A 118 8.64 -3.22 -4.73
C SER A 118 7.18 -3.63 -4.60
N ALA A 119 6.91 -4.70 -3.86
CA ALA A 119 5.57 -5.16 -3.51
C ALA A 119 5.42 -5.24 -1.99
N LEU A 120 4.32 -4.71 -1.45
CA LEU A 120 3.98 -4.81 -0.05
C LEU A 120 2.78 -5.77 0.09
N TYR A 121 2.93 -6.82 0.89
CA TYR A 121 1.91 -7.84 1.09
C TYR A 121 1.41 -7.83 2.53
N PHE A 122 0.14 -7.47 2.72
CA PHE A 122 -0.54 -7.59 4.01
C PHE A 122 -1.32 -8.89 4.09
N THR A 123 -1.17 -9.62 5.18
CA THR A 123 -1.90 -10.87 5.44
C THR A 123 -2.55 -10.83 6.80
N ILE A 124 -3.83 -11.25 6.87
CA ILE A 124 -4.60 -11.38 8.11
C ILE A 124 -5.01 -12.83 8.39
N GLU A 125 -5.00 -13.70 7.37
CA GLU A 125 -5.43 -15.10 7.48
C GLU A 125 -4.23 -16.05 7.63
N MET A 126 -3.11 -15.75 6.98
CA MET A 126 -1.92 -16.60 6.92
C MET A 126 -0.73 -15.90 7.56
N ASP A 127 0.15 -16.68 8.20
CA ASP A 127 1.42 -16.16 8.71
C ASP A 127 2.37 -15.74 7.59
N SER A 128 3.22 -14.77 7.88
CA SER A 128 4.18 -14.20 6.91
C SER A 128 5.16 -15.25 6.35
N ARG A 129 5.55 -16.24 7.17
CA ARG A 129 6.42 -17.34 6.73
C ARG A 129 5.76 -18.16 5.64
N SER A 130 4.48 -18.49 5.78
CA SER A 130 3.72 -19.24 4.78
C SER A 130 3.60 -18.47 3.47
N ILE A 131 3.42 -17.15 3.53
CA ILE A 131 3.41 -16.30 2.33
C ILE A 131 4.78 -16.32 1.65
N LEU A 132 5.87 -16.09 2.41
CA LEU A 132 7.24 -16.10 1.87
C LEU A 132 7.61 -17.45 1.25
N GLN A 133 7.24 -18.56 1.89
CA GLN A 133 7.47 -19.91 1.32
C GLN A 133 6.72 -20.13 0.01
N ARG A 134 5.51 -19.56 -0.15
CA ARG A 134 4.76 -19.62 -1.42
C ARG A 134 5.43 -18.80 -2.49
N ILE A 135 5.86 -17.58 -2.18
CA ILE A 135 6.58 -16.72 -3.13
C ILE A 135 7.91 -17.38 -3.52
N CYS A 136 8.66 -17.92 -2.55
CA CYS A 136 9.88 -18.67 -2.80
C CYS A 136 9.62 -19.87 -3.72
N SER A 137 8.58 -20.64 -3.48
CA SER A 137 8.19 -21.77 -4.32
C SER A 137 7.87 -21.34 -5.77
N ILE A 138 7.19 -20.22 -5.94
CA ILE A 138 6.86 -19.66 -7.26
C ILE A 138 8.15 -19.26 -8.00
N SER A 139 9.04 -18.56 -7.33
CA SER A 139 10.27 -18.03 -7.92
C SER A 139 11.29 -19.14 -8.23
N THR A 140 11.57 -20.01 -7.25
CA THR A 140 12.59 -21.08 -7.37
C THR A 140 12.10 -22.34 -8.07
N LYS A 141 10.78 -22.46 -8.29
CA LYS A 141 10.13 -23.67 -8.82
C LYS A 141 10.26 -24.91 -7.92
N ILE A 142 10.71 -24.73 -6.68
CA ILE A 142 10.75 -25.81 -5.68
C ILE A 142 9.33 -26.04 -5.17
N PRO A 143 8.83 -27.28 -5.12
CA PRO A 143 7.49 -27.58 -4.60
C PRO A 143 7.29 -27.07 -3.17
N PHE A 144 6.16 -26.35 -2.94
CA PHE A 144 5.83 -25.77 -1.64
C PHE A 144 5.88 -26.76 -0.48
N SER A 145 5.46 -28.02 -0.70
CA SER A 145 5.51 -29.08 0.31
C SER A 145 6.94 -29.39 0.78
N ARG A 146 7.93 -29.31 -0.11
CA ARG A 146 9.34 -29.52 0.24
C ARG A 146 9.90 -28.39 1.06
N LEU A 147 9.57 -27.14 0.68
CA LEU A 147 9.94 -25.95 1.46
C LEU A 147 9.33 -26.00 2.86
N ARG A 148 8.03 -26.27 2.96
CA ARG A 148 7.31 -26.34 4.23
C ARG A 148 7.85 -27.41 5.15
N ASN A 149 8.14 -28.59 4.62
CA ASN A 149 8.61 -29.75 5.39
C ASN A 149 10.14 -29.76 5.56
N LYS A 150 10.86 -28.74 5.04
CA LYS A 150 12.32 -28.64 5.08
C LYS A 150 13.02 -29.86 4.43
N MET A 151 12.41 -30.46 3.44
CA MET A 151 12.92 -31.63 2.70
C MET A 151 13.63 -31.18 1.41
N LEU A 152 14.68 -30.38 1.57
CA LEU A 152 15.42 -29.78 0.49
C LEU A 152 16.78 -30.50 0.31
N SER A 153 17.20 -30.69 -0.94
CA SER A 153 18.58 -31.06 -1.28
C SER A 153 19.55 -29.90 -1.05
N SER A 154 20.85 -30.19 -1.02
CA SER A 154 21.88 -29.13 -0.88
C SER A 154 21.75 -28.05 -1.97
N GLN A 155 21.50 -28.45 -3.21
CA GLN A 155 21.31 -27.52 -4.33
C GLN A 155 20.07 -26.65 -4.15
N GLU A 156 18.98 -27.20 -3.62
CA GLU A 156 17.75 -26.44 -3.36
C GLU A 156 17.94 -25.48 -2.17
N TRP A 157 18.73 -25.85 -1.16
CA TRP A 157 19.12 -24.94 -0.09
C TRP A 157 19.92 -23.75 -0.63
N ASP A 158 20.86 -23.97 -1.55
CA ASP A 158 21.63 -22.90 -2.20
C ASP A 158 20.73 -21.97 -3.01
N LEU A 159 19.75 -22.53 -3.74
CA LEU A 159 18.77 -21.74 -4.49
C LEU A 159 17.89 -20.88 -3.56
N VAL A 160 17.42 -21.44 -2.45
CA VAL A 160 16.62 -20.68 -1.47
C VAL A 160 17.46 -19.61 -0.80
N GLY A 161 18.72 -19.90 -0.47
CA GLY A 161 19.66 -18.93 0.09
C GLY A 161 19.93 -17.76 -0.86
N GLY A 162 20.20 -18.05 -2.12
CA GLY A 162 20.38 -17.02 -3.15
C GLY A 162 19.12 -16.19 -3.40
N TRP A 163 17.95 -16.83 -3.41
CA TRP A 163 16.68 -16.13 -3.52
C TRP A 163 16.44 -15.18 -2.35
N TRP A 164 16.76 -15.61 -1.13
CA TRP A 164 16.64 -14.79 0.08
C TRP A 164 17.61 -13.60 0.06
N ALA A 165 18.87 -13.85 -0.18
CA ALA A 165 19.91 -12.83 -0.22
C ALA A 165 19.61 -11.73 -1.26
N GLY A 166 19.16 -12.13 -2.44
CA GLY A 166 18.83 -11.19 -3.51
C GLY A 166 17.63 -10.29 -3.20
N ARG A 167 16.75 -10.67 -2.24
CA ARG A 167 15.54 -9.91 -1.90
C ARG A 167 15.63 -9.12 -0.61
N PHE A 168 16.41 -9.57 0.37
CA PHE A 168 16.40 -9.03 1.72
C PHE A 168 17.77 -8.57 2.21
N ASP A 169 18.86 -9.15 1.71
CA ASP A 169 20.22 -8.79 2.13
C ASP A 169 20.87 -7.75 1.19
N GLY A 170 20.33 -7.58 -0.02
CA GLY A 170 20.73 -6.52 -0.95
C GLY A 170 20.02 -5.22 -0.57
N GLY A 171 20.45 -4.57 0.51
CA GLY A 171 19.92 -3.27 0.93
C GLY A 171 20.19 -2.20 -0.15
N HIS A 172 19.12 -1.68 -0.74
CA HIS A 172 19.05 -0.40 -1.43
C HIS A 172 18.14 0.55 -0.66
#